data_a65290d8e3e6df3583277eb3f2d5039e
#
_entry.id   a65290d8e3e6df3583277eb3f2d5039e
#
_cell.length_a   1.000
_cell.length_b   1.000
_cell.length_c   1.000
_cell.angle_alpha   90.00
_cell.angle_beta   90.00
_cell.angle_gamma   90.00
#
_symmetry.space_group_name_H-M   'P 1'
#
loop_
_entity.id
_entity.type
_entity.pdbx_description
1 polymer ?
#
loop_
_entity_poly.entity_id
_entity_poly.type
_entity_poly.pdbx_seq_one_letter_code
_entity_poly.pdbx_strand_id
1 'polypeptide(L)'
;NRDYMIEAPEARYLCEQLTETVVGKRITDVFIQFSPHKFAWFNGNSDEFAEWLVGKRINGAQSQGGMVEITIEDKVLVLTDGVNLRYLTPGTKLPAKHQLLIAFEDESCLIASVRMYGGLMCYDKNAATGMLSEYYRIAKSKPQVMTDTFSKEYFLGLINEEGAQKKSAKAFLATEQTIPGLGNGVLQDILYHAHIHPKKKIATLTDKEKENLFYQVKETMDDIYR
;
A
#
# COMPACT_ATOMS: atom_id res chain seq x y z
N ASN A 1 -0.17 2.46 20.65
CA ASN A 1 0.09 1.35 19.72
C ASN A 1 -0.73 1.57 18.46
N ARG A 2 -0.17 2.31 17.51
CA ARG A 2 -0.74 2.38 16.18
C ARG A 2 -0.51 1.02 15.55
N ASP A 3 -1.59 0.34 15.21
CA ASP A 3 -1.50 -0.86 14.38
C ASP A 3 -0.78 -0.47 13.09
N TYR A 4 0.37 -1.09 12.82
CA TYR A 4 1.15 -0.75 11.64
C TYR A 4 0.43 -1.30 10.40
N MET A 5 -0.15 -0.40 9.64
CA MET A 5 -0.73 -0.69 8.32
C MET A 5 -0.12 0.28 7.32
N ILE A 6 0.20 -0.22 6.13
CA ILE A 6 0.75 0.62 5.09
C ILE A 6 -0.35 1.56 4.57
N GLU A 7 -0.12 2.86 4.71
CA GLU A 7 -0.97 3.88 4.09
C GLU A 7 -0.21 4.55 2.94
N ALA A 8 -0.85 5.43 2.19
CA ALA A 8 -0.24 5.99 0.98
C ALA A 8 1.14 6.65 1.20
N PRO A 9 1.36 7.44 2.28
CA PRO A 9 2.70 8.01 2.50
C PRO A 9 3.77 6.95 2.73
N GLU A 10 3.49 5.93 3.54
CA GLU A 10 4.44 4.85 3.81
C GLU A 10 4.70 4.01 2.56
N ALA A 11 3.66 3.72 1.77
CA ALA A 11 3.81 2.96 0.53
C ALA A 11 4.74 3.68 -0.43
N ARG A 12 4.57 4.99 -0.59
CA ARG A 12 5.43 5.80 -1.44
C ARG A 12 6.89 5.80 -0.95
N TYR A 13 7.08 5.98 0.35
CA TYR A 13 8.41 5.96 0.97
C TYR A 13 9.10 4.61 0.78
N LEU A 14 8.37 3.52 1.03
CA LEU A 14 8.91 2.17 0.82
C LEU A 14 9.31 1.93 -0.64
N CYS A 15 8.52 2.39 -1.60
CA CYS A 15 8.84 2.25 -3.01
C CYS A 15 10.09 3.03 -3.40
N GLU A 16 10.31 4.21 -2.84
CA GLU A 16 11.53 4.97 -3.06
C GLU A 16 12.75 4.25 -2.48
N GLN A 17 12.64 3.71 -1.26
CA GLN A 17 13.71 2.91 -0.66
C GLN A 17 14.02 1.65 -1.48
N LEU A 18 12.99 0.97 -1.97
CA LEU A 18 13.18 -0.20 -2.83
C LEU A 18 13.86 0.16 -4.14
N THR A 19 13.51 1.30 -4.72
CA THR A 19 14.15 1.79 -5.94
C THR A 19 15.65 2.03 -5.73
N GLU A 20 16.04 2.54 -4.58
CA GLU A 20 17.43 2.80 -4.24
C GLU A 20 18.22 1.55 -3.85
N THR A 21 17.56 0.51 -3.37
CA THR A 21 18.23 -0.65 -2.79
C THR A 21 18.19 -1.90 -3.69
N VAL A 22 17.01 -2.29 -4.18
CA VAL A 22 16.85 -3.61 -4.82
C VAL A 22 16.66 -3.58 -6.34
N VAL A 23 16.33 -2.44 -6.93
CA VAL A 23 16.13 -2.35 -8.38
C VAL A 23 17.44 -2.72 -9.11
N GLY A 24 17.31 -3.59 -10.12
CA GLY A 24 18.43 -4.11 -10.89
C GLY A 24 19.03 -5.40 -10.35
N LYS A 25 18.68 -5.81 -9.13
CA LYS A 25 19.20 -7.04 -8.54
C LYS A 25 18.47 -8.27 -9.08
N ARG A 26 19.24 -9.35 -9.30
CA ARG A 26 18.71 -10.64 -9.74
C ARG A 26 18.40 -11.52 -8.54
N ILE A 27 17.22 -12.12 -8.55
CA ILE A 27 16.75 -13.01 -7.48
C ILE A 27 17.39 -14.39 -7.67
N THR A 28 17.99 -14.92 -6.60
CA THR A 28 18.57 -16.27 -6.57
C THR A 28 17.68 -17.26 -5.82
N ASP A 29 16.98 -16.83 -4.79
CA ASP A 29 16.14 -17.69 -3.96
C ASP A 29 14.93 -16.93 -3.44
N VAL A 30 13.83 -17.64 -3.25
CA VAL A 30 12.62 -17.11 -2.63
C VAL A 30 12.06 -18.14 -1.65
N PHE A 31 11.84 -17.74 -0.41
CA PHE A 31 11.25 -18.58 0.62
C PHE A 31 10.07 -17.87 1.25
N ILE A 32 8.94 -18.55 1.34
CA ILE A 32 7.75 -18.01 2.01
C ILE A 32 7.39 -18.88 3.21
N GLN A 33 6.72 -18.27 4.19
CA GLN A 33 6.23 -18.95 5.40
C GLN A 33 7.34 -19.63 6.21
N PHE A 34 8.55 -19.08 6.22
CA PHE A 34 9.63 -19.59 7.08
C PHE A 34 9.16 -19.61 8.53
N SER A 35 8.56 -18.53 9.00
CA SER A 35 7.82 -18.49 10.26
C SER A 35 6.34 -18.41 9.89
N PRO A 36 5.57 -19.51 10.01
CA PRO A 36 4.18 -19.47 9.60
C PRO A 36 3.37 -18.42 10.36
N HIS A 37 2.57 -17.65 9.62
CA HIS A 37 1.69 -16.64 10.17
C HIS A 37 0.30 -16.85 9.59
N LYS A 38 -0.69 -17.07 10.44
CA LYS A 38 -2.05 -17.42 10.03
C LYS A 38 -2.70 -16.37 9.11
N PHE A 39 -2.35 -15.10 9.31
CA PHE A 39 -2.93 -13.98 8.56
C PHE A 39 -1.94 -13.32 7.60
N ALA A 40 -0.90 -14.06 7.20
CA ALA A 40 -0.06 -13.71 6.06
C ALA A 40 -0.62 -14.45 4.84
N TRP A 41 -1.21 -13.69 3.92
CA TRP A 41 -1.93 -14.27 2.78
C TRP A 41 -1.08 -14.26 1.52
N PHE A 42 -0.70 -15.45 1.08
CA PHE A 42 0.01 -15.68 -0.17
C PHE A 42 -0.96 -16.33 -1.18
N ASN A 43 -0.77 -16.08 -2.46
CA ASN A 43 -1.55 -16.73 -3.52
C ASN A 43 -0.81 -17.91 -4.17
N GLY A 44 0.11 -18.51 -3.48
CA GLY A 44 0.86 -19.68 -3.91
C GLY A 44 1.71 -20.22 -2.80
N ASN A 45 2.29 -21.41 -3.01
CA ASN A 45 3.23 -22.01 -2.07
C ASN A 45 4.68 -21.56 -2.35
N SER A 46 5.62 -22.03 -1.55
CA SER A 46 7.04 -21.64 -1.67
C SER A 46 7.65 -22.03 -3.02
N ASP A 47 7.31 -23.23 -3.50
CA ASP A 47 7.83 -23.71 -4.80
C ASP A 47 7.29 -22.88 -5.96
N GLU A 48 6.00 -22.51 -5.90
CA GLU A 48 5.38 -21.67 -6.91
C GLU A 48 6.00 -20.27 -6.94
N PHE A 49 6.18 -19.64 -5.78
CA PHE A 49 6.83 -18.32 -5.70
C PHE A 49 8.27 -18.37 -6.22
N ALA A 50 9.01 -19.44 -5.91
CA ALA A 50 10.36 -19.62 -6.43
C ALA A 50 10.36 -19.78 -7.96
N GLU A 51 9.43 -20.57 -8.48
CA GLU A 51 9.28 -20.76 -9.92
C GLU A 51 8.97 -19.44 -10.63
N TRP A 52 8.10 -18.62 -10.05
CA TRP A 52 7.69 -17.35 -10.64
C TRP A 52 8.79 -16.29 -10.61
N LEU A 53 9.67 -16.28 -9.60
CA LEU A 53 10.54 -15.16 -9.31
C LEU A 53 12.03 -15.41 -9.43
N VAL A 54 12.50 -16.64 -9.20
CA VAL A 54 13.94 -16.94 -9.23
C VAL A 54 14.51 -16.74 -10.62
N GLY A 55 15.68 -16.12 -10.70
CA GLY A 55 16.38 -15.82 -11.96
C GLY A 55 15.97 -14.48 -12.58
N LYS A 56 14.98 -13.81 -12.05
CA LYS A 56 14.45 -12.53 -12.58
C LYS A 56 15.05 -11.35 -11.86
N ARG A 57 15.07 -10.20 -12.56
CA ARG A 57 15.54 -8.94 -12.00
C ARG A 57 14.39 -8.08 -11.54
N ILE A 58 14.62 -7.33 -10.47
CA ILE A 58 13.66 -6.31 -10.02
C ILE A 58 13.82 -5.09 -10.93
N ASN A 59 12.74 -4.68 -11.58
CA ASN A 59 12.71 -3.57 -12.52
C ASN A 59 12.27 -2.25 -11.90
N GLY A 60 11.46 -2.28 -10.85
CA GLY A 60 10.98 -1.07 -10.22
C GLY A 60 10.03 -1.34 -9.08
N ALA A 61 9.62 -0.27 -8.42
CA ALA A 61 8.61 -0.31 -7.36
C ALA A 61 7.75 0.94 -7.45
N GLN A 62 6.44 0.78 -7.29
CA GLN A 62 5.50 1.90 -7.26
C GLN A 62 4.36 1.59 -6.30
N SER A 63 3.78 2.65 -5.74
CA SER A 63 2.64 2.49 -4.84
C SER A 63 1.32 2.54 -5.59
N GLN A 64 0.35 1.76 -5.12
CA GLN A 64 -1.03 1.81 -5.54
C GLN A 64 -1.86 1.94 -4.26
N GLY A 65 -2.33 3.15 -3.95
CA GLY A 65 -2.95 3.41 -2.66
C GLY A 65 -1.98 3.13 -1.51
N GLY A 66 -2.38 2.28 -0.57
CA GLY A 66 -1.51 1.81 0.53
C GLY A 66 -0.77 0.52 0.21
N MET A 67 -0.63 0.15 -1.06
CA MET A 67 0.04 -1.08 -1.47
C MET A 67 1.37 -0.78 -2.11
N VAL A 68 2.35 -1.66 -1.86
CA VAL A 68 3.66 -1.63 -2.50
C VAL A 68 3.65 -2.64 -3.64
N GLU A 69 3.93 -2.18 -4.84
CA GLU A 69 3.95 -2.99 -6.06
C GLU A 69 5.38 -3.06 -6.58
N ILE A 70 5.98 -4.27 -6.56
CA ILE A 70 7.34 -4.50 -7.05
C ILE A 70 7.25 -5.21 -8.39
N THR A 71 7.76 -4.58 -9.44
CA THR A 71 7.81 -5.17 -10.78
C THR A 71 9.07 -6.03 -10.91
N ILE A 72 8.88 -7.31 -11.23
CA ILE A 72 9.92 -8.32 -11.34
C ILE A 72 9.78 -8.98 -12.72
N GLU A 73 10.30 -8.32 -13.76
CA GLU A 73 10.15 -8.70 -15.17
C GLU A 73 8.67 -8.86 -15.55
N ASP A 74 8.22 -10.08 -15.84
CA ASP A 74 6.83 -10.36 -16.22
C ASP A 74 5.89 -10.55 -15.02
N LYS A 75 6.40 -10.40 -13.79
CA LYS A 75 5.64 -10.57 -12.56
C LYS A 75 5.53 -9.28 -11.77
N VAL A 76 4.54 -9.24 -10.91
CA VAL A 76 4.34 -8.15 -9.95
C VAL A 76 4.09 -8.76 -8.58
N LEU A 77 4.88 -8.32 -7.60
CA LEU A 77 4.67 -8.69 -6.19
C LEU A 77 3.98 -7.53 -5.48
N VAL A 78 2.82 -7.80 -4.90
CA VAL A 78 2.00 -6.79 -4.24
C VAL A 78 1.94 -7.06 -2.74
N LEU A 79 2.35 -6.07 -1.95
CA LEU A 79 2.46 -6.17 -0.50
C LEU A 79 1.50 -5.16 0.13
N THR A 80 0.68 -5.63 1.08
CA THR A 80 -0.43 -4.84 1.61
C THR A 80 -0.50 -4.89 3.14
N ASP A 81 -1.25 -3.95 3.71
CA ASP A 81 -1.67 -3.93 5.11
C ASP A 81 -0.50 -3.96 6.09
N GLY A 82 -0.42 -4.96 6.96
CA GLY A 82 0.58 -5.05 8.01
C GLY A 82 1.94 -5.63 7.58
N VAL A 83 2.22 -5.68 6.28
CA VAL A 83 3.51 -6.16 5.79
C VAL A 83 4.61 -5.13 6.09
N ASN A 84 5.66 -5.60 6.76
CA ASN A 84 6.83 -4.79 7.08
C ASN A 84 8.02 -5.29 6.27
N LEU A 85 8.55 -4.42 5.39
CA LEU A 85 9.66 -4.74 4.49
C LEU A 85 10.99 -4.22 5.04
N ARG A 86 12.04 -5.03 4.90
CA ARG A 86 13.41 -4.63 5.24
C ARG A 86 14.39 -5.14 4.20
N TYR A 87 15.24 -4.24 3.72
CA TYR A 87 16.40 -4.60 2.91
C TYR A 87 17.57 -4.86 3.86
N LEU A 88 18.25 -6.01 3.68
CA LEU A 88 19.40 -6.38 4.48
C LEU A 88 20.64 -6.50 3.59
N THR A 89 21.71 -5.80 3.97
CA THR A 89 23.01 -5.89 3.32
C THR A 89 23.63 -7.26 3.56
N PRO A 90 24.58 -7.71 2.69
CA PRO A 90 25.24 -9.00 2.86
C PRO A 90 25.84 -9.16 4.26
N GLY A 91 25.67 -10.36 4.83
CA GLY A 91 26.21 -10.68 6.16
C GLY A 91 25.35 -10.21 7.34
N THR A 92 24.27 -9.50 7.08
CA THR A 92 23.36 -9.07 8.16
C THR A 92 22.57 -10.27 8.66
N LYS A 93 22.47 -10.39 10.00
CA LYS A 93 21.71 -11.47 10.61
C LYS A 93 20.23 -11.35 10.28
N LEU A 94 19.63 -12.45 9.84
CA LEU A 94 18.20 -12.50 9.53
C LEU A 94 17.38 -12.45 10.83
N PRO A 95 16.26 -11.69 10.83
CA PRO A 95 15.31 -11.77 11.94
C PRO A 95 14.79 -13.20 12.13
N ALA A 96 14.61 -13.58 13.38
CA ALA A 96 14.14 -14.94 13.73
C ALA A 96 12.76 -15.24 13.14
N LYS A 97 11.93 -14.22 12.99
CA LYS A 97 10.58 -14.35 12.42
C LYS A 97 10.45 -13.51 11.15
N HIS A 98 10.14 -14.17 10.06
CA HIS A 98 9.80 -13.53 8.78
C HIS A 98 8.94 -14.48 7.96
N GLN A 99 8.12 -13.92 7.08
CA GLN A 99 7.20 -14.67 6.25
C GLN A 99 7.66 -14.75 4.81
N LEU A 100 8.47 -13.79 4.35
CA LEU A 100 8.99 -13.78 2.99
C LEU A 100 10.49 -13.44 3.03
N LEU A 101 11.28 -14.18 2.25
CA LEU A 101 12.68 -13.86 2.00
C LEU A 101 12.95 -13.93 0.51
N ILE A 102 13.49 -12.86 -0.05
CA ILE A 102 13.98 -12.80 -1.43
C ILE A 102 15.47 -12.53 -1.38
N ALA A 103 16.28 -13.53 -1.80
CA ALA A 103 17.74 -13.41 -1.81
C ALA A 103 18.23 -13.00 -3.20
N PHE A 104 19.28 -12.19 -3.24
CA PHE A 104 19.88 -11.66 -4.46
C PHE A 104 21.30 -12.20 -4.70
N GLU A 105 21.78 -12.09 -5.94
CA GLU A 105 23.12 -12.56 -6.34
C GLU A 105 24.25 -11.97 -5.50
N ASP A 106 24.11 -10.74 -5.03
CA ASP A 106 25.12 -10.05 -4.21
C ASP A 106 25.10 -10.42 -2.74
N GLU A 107 24.32 -11.44 -2.38
CA GLU A 107 24.12 -11.92 -1.00
C GLU A 107 23.34 -10.97 -0.09
N SER A 108 22.79 -9.88 -0.65
CA SER A 108 21.78 -9.08 0.06
C SER A 108 20.42 -9.76 -0.04
N CYS A 109 19.47 -9.32 0.76
CA CYS A 109 18.12 -9.85 0.69
C CYS A 109 17.06 -8.83 1.07
N LEU A 110 15.84 -9.10 0.64
CA LEU A 110 14.65 -8.39 1.04
C LEU A 110 13.81 -9.34 1.88
N ILE A 111 13.44 -8.90 3.08
CA ILE A 111 12.58 -9.71 3.95
C ILE A 111 11.29 -8.97 4.28
N ALA A 112 10.24 -9.74 4.47
CA ALA A 112 8.95 -9.23 4.92
C ALA A 112 8.45 -10.04 6.11
N SER A 113 7.94 -9.33 7.10
CA SER A 113 7.19 -9.89 8.21
C SER A 113 5.81 -9.26 8.25
N VAL A 114 4.84 -9.99 8.78
CA VAL A 114 3.45 -9.52 8.84
C VAL A 114 3.06 -9.22 10.28
N ARG A 115 2.58 -8.02 10.52
CA ARG A 115 1.97 -7.62 11.78
C ARG A 115 0.46 -7.65 11.62
N MET A 116 -0.22 -8.34 12.52
CA MET A 116 -1.67 -8.57 12.51
C MET A 116 -2.13 -9.34 11.28
N TYR A 117 -2.15 -8.72 10.10
CA TYR A 117 -2.51 -9.37 8.84
C TYR A 117 -1.89 -8.62 7.67
N GLY A 118 -1.71 -9.31 6.55
CA GLY A 118 -1.21 -8.68 5.33
C GLY A 118 -1.18 -9.63 4.15
N GLY A 119 -1.23 -9.05 2.96
CA GLY A 119 -1.18 -9.77 1.69
C GLY A 119 0.20 -9.70 1.07
N LEU A 120 0.64 -10.83 0.52
CA LEU A 120 1.90 -10.95 -0.22
C LEU A 120 1.57 -11.77 -1.47
N MET A 121 1.07 -11.07 -2.49
CA MET A 121 0.50 -11.70 -3.69
C MET A 121 1.43 -11.50 -4.89
N CYS A 122 1.58 -12.54 -5.69
CA CYS A 122 2.35 -12.48 -6.93
C CYS A 122 1.43 -12.69 -8.11
N TYR A 123 1.43 -11.76 -9.06
CA TYR A 123 0.59 -11.81 -10.25
C TYR A 123 1.44 -11.68 -11.50
N ASP A 124 0.90 -12.14 -12.63
CA ASP A 124 1.48 -11.78 -13.93
C ASP A 124 1.28 -10.27 -14.16
N LYS A 125 2.29 -9.61 -14.70
CA LYS A 125 2.26 -8.16 -14.95
C LYS A 125 1.06 -7.75 -15.80
N ASN A 126 0.66 -8.59 -16.75
CA ASN A 126 -0.46 -8.36 -17.65
C ASN A 126 -1.67 -9.23 -17.29
N ALA A 127 -1.81 -9.63 -16.03
CA ALA A 127 -2.94 -10.45 -15.61
C ALA A 127 -4.27 -9.75 -15.89
N ALA A 128 -5.23 -10.53 -16.34
CA ALA A 128 -6.60 -10.03 -16.54
C ALA A 128 -7.16 -9.49 -15.22
N THR A 129 -7.93 -8.41 -15.30
CA THR A 129 -8.48 -7.73 -14.12
C THR A 129 -9.20 -8.69 -13.16
N GLY A 130 -9.93 -9.68 -13.69
CA GLY A 130 -10.63 -10.68 -12.87
C GLY A 130 -9.71 -11.64 -12.10
N MET A 131 -8.43 -11.71 -12.43
CA MET A 131 -7.44 -12.53 -11.73
C MET A 131 -6.84 -11.83 -10.51
N LEU A 132 -7.01 -10.51 -10.41
CA LEU A 132 -6.48 -9.70 -9.31
C LEU A 132 -7.45 -9.73 -8.13
N SER A 133 -6.92 -9.58 -6.90
CA SER A 133 -7.80 -9.39 -5.76
C SER A 133 -8.63 -8.12 -5.97
N GLU A 134 -9.86 -8.12 -5.49
CA GLU A 134 -10.75 -6.97 -5.60
C GLU A 134 -10.13 -5.72 -4.98
N TYR A 135 -9.53 -5.88 -3.81
CA TYR A 135 -8.88 -4.80 -3.08
C TYR A 135 -7.77 -4.13 -3.91
N TYR A 136 -6.89 -4.94 -4.51
CA TYR A 136 -5.82 -4.45 -5.38
C TYR A 136 -6.36 -3.79 -6.65
N ARG A 137 -7.34 -4.42 -7.27
CA ARG A 137 -7.99 -3.91 -8.49
C ARG A 137 -8.60 -2.54 -8.28
N ILE A 138 -9.31 -2.35 -7.17
CA ILE A 138 -9.92 -1.05 -6.83
C ILE A 138 -8.84 0.01 -6.62
N ALA A 139 -7.79 -0.31 -5.86
CA ALA A 139 -6.71 0.64 -5.60
C ALA A 139 -6.04 1.12 -6.89
N LYS A 140 -5.80 0.22 -7.84
CA LYS A 140 -5.18 0.57 -9.13
C LYS A 140 -6.09 1.42 -10.01
N SER A 141 -7.40 1.24 -9.90
CA SER A 141 -8.37 1.87 -10.82
C SER A 141 -8.68 3.34 -10.50
N LYS A 142 -8.31 3.80 -9.31
CA LYS A 142 -8.65 5.15 -8.84
C LYS A 142 -7.46 6.10 -8.90
N PRO A 143 -7.71 7.41 -9.01
CA PRO A 143 -6.66 8.41 -8.89
C PRO A 143 -5.88 8.25 -7.60
N GLN A 144 -4.55 8.31 -7.67
CA GLN A 144 -3.69 8.15 -6.50
C GLN A 144 -3.65 9.44 -5.69
N VAL A 145 -3.92 9.33 -4.39
CA VAL A 145 -4.14 10.49 -3.51
C VAL A 145 -2.94 11.44 -3.43
N MET A 146 -1.72 10.93 -3.60
CA MET A 146 -0.51 11.76 -3.53
C MET A 146 -0.03 12.23 -4.91
N THR A 147 -0.87 12.18 -5.93
CA THR A 147 -0.58 12.65 -7.28
C THR A 147 -1.57 13.73 -7.71
N ASP A 148 -1.24 14.46 -8.77
CA ASP A 148 -2.11 15.50 -9.31
C ASP A 148 -3.41 14.97 -9.89
N THR A 149 -3.48 13.66 -10.19
CA THR A 149 -4.74 13.04 -10.66
C THR A 149 -5.81 13.04 -9.58
N PHE A 150 -5.42 13.05 -8.30
CA PHE A 150 -6.35 13.28 -7.20
C PHE A 150 -6.56 14.80 -7.06
N SER A 151 -7.36 15.34 -7.93
CA SER A 151 -7.61 16.78 -8.03
C SER A 151 -8.74 17.23 -7.09
N LYS A 152 -8.82 18.55 -6.87
CA LYS A 152 -9.94 19.12 -6.12
C LYS A 152 -11.27 18.79 -6.79
N GLU A 153 -11.33 18.86 -8.12
CA GLU A 153 -12.53 18.53 -8.87
C GLU A 153 -12.94 17.07 -8.67
N TYR A 154 -11.97 16.15 -8.73
CA TYR A 154 -12.24 14.74 -8.47
C TYR A 154 -12.79 14.53 -7.05
N PHE A 155 -12.14 15.12 -6.06
CA PHE A 155 -12.57 15.00 -4.66
C PHE A 155 -13.96 15.58 -4.43
N LEU A 156 -14.22 16.77 -4.96
CA LEU A 156 -15.55 17.39 -4.83
C LEU A 156 -16.64 16.58 -5.54
N GLY A 157 -16.29 15.92 -6.64
CA GLY A 157 -17.19 14.97 -7.29
C GLY A 157 -17.57 13.82 -6.38
N LEU A 158 -16.56 13.24 -5.70
CA LEU A 158 -16.80 12.14 -4.73
C LEU A 158 -17.66 12.57 -3.55
N ILE A 159 -17.32 13.69 -2.92
CA ILE A 159 -17.99 14.14 -1.70
C ILE A 159 -19.43 14.58 -1.95
N ASN A 160 -19.74 15.00 -3.17
CA ASN A 160 -21.09 15.44 -3.56
C ASN A 160 -21.97 14.31 -4.10
N GLU A 161 -21.46 13.08 -4.18
CA GLU A 161 -22.28 11.93 -4.57
C GLU A 161 -23.37 11.67 -3.53
N GLU A 162 -24.52 11.18 -3.97
CA GLU A 162 -25.66 10.91 -3.10
C GLU A 162 -25.29 9.95 -1.96
N GLY A 163 -24.55 8.88 -2.28
CA GLY A 163 -24.10 7.91 -1.29
C GLY A 163 -23.17 8.49 -0.25
N ALA A 164 -22.32 9.45 -0.63
CA ALA A 164 -21.41 10.13 0.29
C ALA A 164 -22.15 11.00 1.29
N GLN A 165 -23.22 11.65 0.88
CA GLN A 165 -23.99 12.56 1.72
C GLN A 165 -24.55 11.89 2.98
N LYS A 166 -24.80 10.59 2.91
CA LYS A 166 -25.35 9.81 4.04
C LYS A 166 -24.29 9.35 5.02
N LYS A 167 -23.03 9.49 4.70
CA LYS A 167 -21.91 9.00 5.51
C LYS A 167 -21.41 10.07 6.48
N SER A 168 -20.79 9.61 7.57
CA SER A 168 -19.97 10.48 8.41
C SER A 168 -18.66 10.82 7.69
N ALA A 169 -17.97 11.86 8.15
CA ALA A 169 -16.66 12.21 7.60
C ALA A 169 -15.68 11.04 7.68
N LYS A 170 -15.65 10.33 8.80
CA LYS A 170 -14.82 9.14 8.98
C LYS A 170 -15.15 8.05 7.97
N ALA A 171 -16.43 7.71 7.84
CA ALA A 171 -16.86 6.65 6.94
C ALA A 171 -16.58 7.01 5.47
N PHE A 172 -16.81 8.26 5.08
CA PHE A 172 -16.52 8.72 3.73
C PHE A 172 -15.04 8.60 3.37
N LEU A 173 -14.16 9.08 4.26
CA LEU A 173 -12.73 9.14 3.97
C LEU A 173 -12.03 7.78 4.06
N ALA A 174 -12.41 6.93 5.00
CA ALA A 174 -11.60 5.76 5.36
C ALA A 174 -12.29 4.41 5.19
N THR A 175 -13.40 4.32 4.47
CA THR A 175 -14.05 3.03 4.19
C THR A 175 -14.18 2.76 2.71
N GLU A 176 -14.29 1.47 2.36
CA GLU A 176 -14.57 0.97 1.01
C GLU A 176 -13.58 1.44 -0.06
N GLN A 177 -12.37 1.79 0.35
CA GLN A 177 -11.37 2.36 -0.57
C GLN A 177 -11.91 3.52 -1.41
N THR A 178 -12.74 4.36 -0.83
CA THR A 178 -13.15 5.61 -1.47
C THR A 178 -11.92 6.40 -1.87
N ILE A 179 -10.94 6.47 -0.97
CA ILE A 179 -9.61 7.03 -1.24
C ILE A 179 -8.57 5.95 -0.88
N PRO A 180 -8.09 5.17 -1.88
CA PRO A 180 -7.10 4.14 -1.61
C PRO A 180 -5.86 4.70 -0.92
N GLY A 181 -5.42 4.03 0.14
CA GLY A 181 -4.26 4.47 0.92
C GLY A 181 -4.55 5.42 2.06
N LEU A 182 -5.80 5.85 2.21
CA LEU A 182 -6.22 6.66 3.35
C LEU A 182 -6.84 5.74 4.40
N GLY A 183 -6.09 5.45 5.44
CA GLY A 183 -6.52 4.60 6.55
C GLY A 183 -6.70 5.39 7.85
N ASN A 184 -6.93 4.66 8.93
CA ASN A 184 -7.26 5.27 10.23
C ASN A 184 -6.14 6.13 10.82
N GLY A 185 -4.88 5.84 10.51
CA GLY A 185 -3.75 6.63 11.01
C GLY A 185 -3.75 8.05 10.45
N VAL A 186 -3.86 8.15 9.12
CA VAL A 186 -3.87 9.45 8.43
C VAL A 186 -5.19 10.19 8.69
N LEU A 187 -6.29 9.45 8.78
CA LEU A 187 -7.64 10.00 9.01
C LEU A 187 -7.69 10.95 10.22
N GLN A 188 -7.09 10.52 11.33
CA GLN A 188 -7.11 11.31 12.57
C GLN A 188 -6.46 12.68 12.37
N ASP A 189 -5.30 12.70 11.72
CA ASP A 189 -4.57 13.93 11.47
C ASP A 189 -5.32 14.84 10.48
N ILE A 190 -5.91 14.26 9.43
CA ILE A 190 -6.69 15.02 8.45
C ILE A 190 -7.87 15.73 9.12
N LEU A 191 -8.67 14.98 9.86
CA LEU A 191 -9.87 15.54 10.51
C LEU A 191 -9.53 16.55 11.59
N TYR A 192 -8.45 16.30 12.33
CA TYR A 192 -7.94 17.24 13.32
C TYR A 192 -7.58 18.60 12.67
N HIS A 193 -6.78 18.56 11.60
CA HIS A 193 -6.36 19.77 10.92
C HIS A 193 -7.51 20.46 10.16
N ALA A 194 -8.49 19.70 9.72
CA ALA A 194 -9.68 20.25 9.06
C ALA A 194 -10.72 20.80 10.03
N HIS A 195 -10.55 20.56 11.33
CA HIS A 195 -11.52 20.92 12.37
C HIS A 195 -12.89 20.30 12.11
N ILE A 196 -12.90 19.03 11.66
CA ILE A 196 -14.13 18.29 11.40
C ILE A 196 -14.19 17.09 12.35
N HIS A 197 -15.31 16.98 13.07
CA HIS A 197 -15.53 15.83 13.93
C HIS A 197 -15.73 14.56 13.07
N PRO A 198 -15.14 13.40 13.43
CA PRO A 198 -15.28 12.17 12.67
C PRO A 198 -16.71 11.73 12.39
N LYS A 199 -17.63 12.04 13.29
CA LYS A 199 -19.05 11.68 13.18
C LYS A 199 -19.89 12.71 12.43
N LYS A 200 -19.30 13.84 12.02
CA LYS A 200 -20.03 14.87 11.30
C LYS A 200 -20.50 14.32 9.96
N LYS A 201 -21.77 14.52 9.63
CA LYS A 201 -22.34 14.05 8.36
C LYS A 201 -21.84 14.89 7.20
N ILE A 202 -21.46 14.25 6.11
CA ILE A 202 -21.00 14.92 4.90
C ILE A 202 -22.05 15.92 4.38
N ALA A 203 -23.35 15.56 4.46
CA ALA A 203 -24.43 16.43 4.03
C ALA A 203 -24.45 17.78 4.77
N THR A 204 -23.85 17.88 5.94
CA THR A 204 -23.83 19.12 6.75
C THR A 204 -22.62 19.99 6.51
N LEU A 205 -21.66 19.55 5.68
CA LEU A 205 -20.47 20.35 5.36
C LEU A 205 -20.82 21.47 4.37
N THR A 206 -20.30 22.66 4.66
CA THR A 206 -20.38 23.78 3.71
C THR A 206 -19.40 23.53 2.55
N ASP A 207 -19.59 24.25 1.44
CA ASP A 207 -18.65 24.16 0.30
C ASP A 207 -17.23 24.53 0.70
N LYS A 208 -17.08 25.51 1.57
CA LYS A 208 -15.77 25.92 2.11
C LYS A 208 -15.14 24.82 2.95
N GLU A 209 -15.92 24.14 3.77
CA GLU A 209 -15.45 23.02 4.57
C GLU A 209 -15.01 21.85 3.69
N LYS A 210 -15.73 21.57 2.61
CA LYS A 210 -15.37 20.52 1.64
C LYS A 210 -14.05 20.84 0.94
N GLU A 211 -13.84 22.07 0.49
CA GLU A 211 -12.58 22.50 -0.13
C GLU A 211 -11.42 22.40 0.86
N ASN A 212 -11.63 22.87 2.09
CA ASN A 212 -10.61 22.77 3.14
C ASN A 212 -10.26 21.32 3.41
N LEU A 213 -11.25 20.42 3.45
CA LEU A 213 -11.01 19.00 3.66
C LEU A 213 -10.10 18.44 2.55
N PHE A 214 -10.32 18.81 1.30
CA PHE A 214 -9.44 18.42 0.20
C PHE A 214 -7.99 18.84 0.46
N TYR A 215 -7.77 20.11 0.81
CA TYR A 215 -6.43 20.63 1.06
C TYR A 215 -5.78 19.93 2.25
N GLN A 216 -6.54 19.61 3.29
CA GLN A 216 -6.00 18.89 4.45
C GLN A 216 -5.64 17.45 4.12
N VAL A 217 -6.40 16.77 3.23
CA VAL A 217 -6.02 15.44 2.75
C VAL A 217 -4.65 15.51 2.06
N LYS A 218 -4.48 16.42 1.12
CA LYS A 218 -3.23 16.57 0.37
C LYS A 218 -2.06 16.95 1.27
N GLU A 219 -2.25 17.96 2.09
CA GLU A 219 -1.20 18.50 2.95
C GLU A 219 -0.78 17.51 4.02
N THR A 220 -1.72 16.83 4.65
CA THR A 220 -1.41 15.84 5.68
C THR A 220 -0.64 14.66 5.10
N MET A 221 -1.02 14.18 3.93
CA MET A 221 -0.29 13.09 3.25
C MET A 221 1.15 13.51 2.95
N ASP A 222 1.35 14.71 2.42
CA ASP A 222 2.68 15.23 2.10
C ASP A 222 3.54 15.42 3.35
N ASP A 223 2.96 15.91 4.45
CA ASP A 223 3.68 16.13 5.70
C ASP A 223 4.14 14.81 6.33
N ILE A 224 3.31 13.78 6.29
CA ILE A 224 3.68 12.45 6.80
C ILE A 224 4.79 11.83 5.95
N TYR A 225 4.73 12.03 4.64
CA TYR A 225 5.74 11.52 3.71
C TYR A 225 7.13 12.16 3.93
N ARG A 226 7.16 13.43 4.27
CA ARG A 226 8.40 14.15 4.55
C ARG A 226 8.95 13.75 5.93
#